data_ea49e7804bc5b93a29a4da86e8beeb20
#
_entry.id   ea49e7804bc5b93a29a4da86e8beeb20
#
_cell.length_a   1.000
_cell.length_b   1.000
_cell.length_c   1.000
_cell.angle_alpha   90.00
_cell.angle_beta   90.00
_cell.angle_gamma   90.00
#
_symmetry.space_group_name_H-M   'P 1'
#
loop_
_entity.id
_entity.type
_entity.pdbx_description
1 polymer ?
#
loop_
_entity_poly.entity_id
_entity_poly.type
_entity_poly.pdbx_seq_one_letter_code
_entity_poly.pdbx_strand_id
1 'polypeptide(L)'
;TMIVSMYQAKRSVANGALYDGTLINGWTVLYSEGITSFNETRGFDMVTVAEPAAYKTIAAVCGEPMDHDDALAYTNALGSCFTGEKNKDVVISNASEDSTAAVNELLKAGKSVGMVTSGDHMGDFICSYTDYESVAGKYLLSAAGVDKADVKARLITKSPTVYVSGTPSESSKGFVYTPQVSQSSGWNYDMAAMALLGFTTTS
;
A
#
# COMPACT_ATOMS: atom_id res chain seq x y z
N THR A 1 -1.86 -12.24 -12.21
CA THR A 1 -1.14 -13.07 -11.23
C THR A 1 0.35 -12.98 -11.50
N MET A 2 1.14 -12.66 -10.48
CA MET A 2 2.59 -12.64 -10.52
C MET A 2 3.13 -13.94 -9.94
N ILE A 3 4.18 -14.48 -10.52
CA ILE A 3 4.82 -15.71 -10.03
C ILE A 3 6.27 -15.37 -9.67
N VAL A 4 6.62 -15.62 -8.43
CA VAL A 4 7.97 -15.37 -7.91
C VAL A 4 8.66 -16.69 -7.64
N SER A 5 9.71 -17.00 -8.42
CA SER A 5 10.50 -18.20 -8.20
C SER A 5 11.43 -18.02 -7.00
N MET A 6 11.43 -18.99 -6.09
CA MET A 6 12.39 -19.06 -5.01
C MET A 6 13.75 -19.63 -5.44
N TYR A 7 13.86 -20.16 -6.66
CA TYR A 7 15.10 -20.62 -7.27
C TYR A 7 15.81 -19.47 -7.98
N GLN A 8 16.28 -18.51 -7.20
CA GLN A 8 16.96 -17.32 -7.70
C GLN A 8 18.09 -16.88 -6.76
N ALA A 9 19.03 -16.10 -7.29
CA ALA A 9 20.19 -15.61 -6.53
C ALA A 9 19.80 -14.73 -5.32
N LYS A 10 18.71 -13.98 -5.44
CA LYS A 10 18.17 -13.11 -4.38
C LYS A 10 17.05 -13.76 -3.58
N ARG A 11 17.08 -15.08 -3.41
CA ARG A 11 16.06 -15.85 -2.70
C ARG A 11 15.73 -15.30 -1.31
N SER A 12 16.74 -14.88 -0.56
CA SER A 12 16.53 -14.31 0.79
C SER A 12 15.71 -13.02 0.77
N VAL A 13 15.91 -12.18 -0.24
CA VAL A 13 15.13 -10.95 -0.42
C VAL A 13 13.69 -11.29 -0.80
N ALA A 14 13.49 -12.19 -1.76
CA ALA A 14 12.16 -12.64 -2.14
C ALA A 14 11.42 -13.29 -0.97
N ASN A 15 12.11 -14.14 -0.18
CA ASN A 15 11.52 -14.74 1.01
C ASN A 15 11.16 -13.69 2.06
N GLY A 16 11.99 -12.69 2.28
CA GLY A 16 11.67 -11.60 3.21
C GLY A 16 10.47 -10.76 2.77
N ALA A 17 10.35 -10.52 1.46
CA ALA A 17 9.24 -9.74 0.90
C ALA A 17 7.91 -10.51 0.84
N LEU A 18 7.95 -11.85 0.77
CA LEU A 18 6.78 -12.72 0.66
C LEU A 18 6.60 -13.61 1.89
N TYR A 19 7.19 -13.22 2.99
CA TYR A 19 7.18 -14.02 4.21
C TYR A 19 5.76 -14.14 4.77
N ASP A 20 5.35 -15.37 5.03
CA ASP A 20 4.11 -15.65 5.72
C ASP A 20 4.38 -15.99 7.19
N GLY A 21 4.11 -15.03 8.06
CA GLY A 21 4.32 -15.16 9.50
C GLY A 21 3.50 -16.26 10.16
N THR A 22 2.44 -16.71 9.52
CA THR A 22 1.58 -17.79 10.06
C THR A 22 2.26 -19.16 10.04
N LEU A 23 3.28 -19.35 9.21
CA LEU A 23 4.04 -20.59 9.12
C LEU A 23 5.10 -20.73 10.23
N ILE A 24 5.25 -19.73 11.05
CA ILE A 24 6.22 -19.74 12.15
C ILE A 24 5.66 -20.55 13.32
N ASN A 25 6.44 -21.51 13.80
CA ASN A 25 6.06 -22.30 14.96
C ASN A 25 6.03 -21.44 16.23
N GLY A 26 5.39 -21.94 17.30
CA GLY A 26 5.19 -21.23 18.55
C GLY A 26 6.47 -20.68 19.20
N TRP A 27 7.63 -21.23 18.86
CA TRP A 27 8.93 -20.74 19.33
C TRP A 27 9.27 -19.38 18.69
N THR A 28 8.97 -19.24 17.44
CA THR A 28 9.23 -17.99 16.69
C THR A 28 8.34 -16.85 17.16
N VAL A 29 7.12 -17.15 17.57
CA VAL A 29 6.20 -16.15 18.15
C VAL A 29 6.78 -15.52 19.42
N LEU A 30 7.53 -16.26 20.20
CA LEU A 30 8.15 -15.76 21.43
C LEU A 30 9.31 -14.78 21.17
N TYR A 31 10.00 -14.95 20.07
CA TYR A 31 11.19 -14.19 19.67
C TYR A 31 11.00 -13.38 18.41
N SER A 32 9.85 -13.54 17.76
CA SER A 32 9.59 -12.81 16.53
C SER A 32 9.33 -11.34 16.83
N GLU A 33 9.78 -10.56 15.97
CA GLU A 33 9.59 -9.11 15.95
C GLU A 33 8.17 -8.74 15.48
N GLY A 34 7.16 -9.47 15.89
CA GLY A 34 5.78 -9.17 15.53
C GLY A 34 5.53 -9.27 14.03
N ILE A 35 6.09 -10.30 13.41
CA ILE A 35 6.00 -10.48 11.96
C ILE A 35 4.57 -10.76 11.58
N THR A 36 4.04 -9.87 10.81
CA THR A 36 2.78 -10.04 10.11
C THR A 36 3.05 -10.56 8.70
N SER A 37 2.12 -11.34 8.19
CA SER A 37 2.17 -11.78 6.80
C SER A 37 2.13 -10.58 5.87
N PHE A 38 3.07 -10.49 4.95
CA PHE A 38 3.14 -9.38 4.00
C PHE A 38 1.93 -9.33 3.08
N ASN A 39 1.40 -10.49 2.68
CA ASN A 39 0.18 -10.56 1.90
C ASN A 39 -1.01 -9.94 2.62
N GLU A 40 -1.17 -10.18 3.93
CA GLU A 40 -2.25 -9.58 4.73
C GLU A 40 -2.06 -8.06 4.90
N THR A 41 -0.85 -7.64 5.19
CA THR A 41 -0.55 -6.20 5.40
C THR A 41 -0.59 -5.40 4.11
N ARG A 42 -0.36 -6.01 2.96
CA ARG A 42 -0.34 -5.37 1.64
C ARG A 42 -1.59 -5.63 0.81
N GLY A 43 -2.52 -6.45 1.31
CA GLY A 43 -3.82 -6.66 0.70
C GLY A 43 -3.78 -7.48 -0.60
N PHE A 44 -2.90 -8.47 -0.71
CA PHE A 44 -2.88 -9.38 -1.85
C PHE A 44 -3.01 -10.84 -1.42
N ASP A 45 -3.60 -11.65 -2.29
CA ASP A 45 -3.68 -13.10 -2.08
C ASP A 45 -2.35 -13.76 -2.47
N MET A 46 -1.87 -14.63 -1.59
CA MET A 46 -0.64 -15.37 -1.81
C MET A 46 -0.89 -16.88 -1.73
N VAL A 47 -0.32 -17.61 -2.69
CA VAL A 47 -0.32 -19.08 -2.69
C VAL A 47 1.13 -19.56 -2.78
N THR A 48 1.56 -20.29 -1.78
CA THR A 48 2.88 -20.93 -1.78
C THR A 48 2.78 -22.34 -2.38
N VAL A 49 3.53 -22.58 -3.44
CA VAL A 49 3.61 -23.87 -4.10
C VAL A 49 4.92 -24.54 -3.72
N ALA A 50 4.85 -25.54 -2.87
CA ALA A 50 6.02 -26.28 -2.37
C ALA A 50 6.30 -27.59 -3.17
N GLU A 51 5.34 -28.05 -3.96
CA GLU A 51 5.43 -29.33 -4.66
C GLU A 51 6.32 -29.21 -5.91
N PRO A 52 7.45 -29.93 -6.00
CA PRO A 52 8.35 -29.84 -7.14
C PRO A 52 7.69 -30.22 -8.48
N ALA A 53 6.69 -31.09 -8.46
CA ALA A 53 5.96 -31.49 -9.65
C ALA A 53 5.12 -30.35 -10.24
N ALA A 54 4.57 -29.49 -9.39
CA ALA A 54 3.77 -28.34 -9.80
C ALA A 54 4.63 -27.25 -10.48
N TYR A 55 5.92 -27.16 -10.17
CA TYR A 55 6.83 -26.18 -10.76
C TYR A 55 6.84 -26.25 -12.30
N LYS A 56 6.92 -27.46 -12.87
CA LYS A 56 6.92 -27.64 -14.32
C LYS A 56 5.63 -27.16 -14.98
N THR A 57 4.50 -27.43 -14.33
CA THR A 57 3.20 -27.01 -14.81
C THR A 57 3.05 -25.49 -14.76
N ILE A 58 3.51 -24.88 -13.68
CA ILE A 58 3.50 -23.42 -13.52
C ILE A 58 4.44 -22.77 -14.52
N ALA A 59 5.68 -23.27 -14.62
CA ALA A 59 6.68 -22.74 -15.55
C ALA A 59 6.22 -22.80 -17.01
N ALA A 60 5.41 -23.80 -17.37
CA ALA A 60 4.89 -23.95 -18.74
C ALA A 60 3.86 -22.87 -19.12
N VAL A 61 3.26 -22.18 -18.15
CA VAL A 61 2.27 -21.13 -18.37
C VAL A 61 2.82 -19.73 -18.03
N CYS A 62 4.04 -19.63 -17.54
CA CYS A 62 4.72 -18.37 -17.31
C CYS A 62 5.17 -17.77 -18.65
N GLY A 63 5.13 -16.44 -18.74
CA GLY A 63 5.84 -15.69 -19.76
C GLY A 63 7.35 -15.58 -19.47
N GLU A 64 8.01 -14.75 -20.23
CA GLU A 64 9.42 -14.45 -19.99
C GLU A 64 9.61 -13.79 -18.60
N PRO A 65 10.74 -14.06 -17.94
CA PRO A 65 11.08 -13.39 -16.69
C PRO A 65 11.13 -11.87 -16.88
N MET A 66 10.51 -11.15 -15.99
CA MET A 66 10.59 -9.68 -15.94
C MET A 66 11.88 -9.26 -15.24
N ASP A 67 12.59 -8.32 -15.82
CA ASP A 67 13.61 -7.57 -15.11
C ASP A 67 12.99 -6.43 -14.25
N HIS A 68 13.85 -5.61 -13.65
CA HIS A 68 13.37 -4.50 -12.81
C HIS A 68 12.58 -3.47 -13.60
N ASP A 69 13.05 -3.13 -14.78
CA ASP A 69 12.46 -2.08 -15.61
C ASP A 69 11.14 -2.56 -16.23
N ASP A 70 11.08 -3.82 -16.65
CA ASP A 70 9.85 -4.48 -17.10
C ASP A 70 8.80 -4.54 -15.98
N ALA A 71 9.21 -4.93 -14.77
CA ALA A 71 8.32 -4.98 -13.62
C ALA A 71 7.80 -3.59 -13.24
N LEU A 72 8.65 -2.57 -13.30
CA LEU A 72 8.26 -1.19 -13.04
C LEU A 72 7.31 -0.66 -14.12
N ALA A 73 7.61 -0.92 -15.40
CA ALA A 73 6.74 -0.54 -16.51
C ALA A 73 5.36 -1.23 -16.41
N TYR A 74 5.35 -2.52 -16.07
CA TYR A 74 4.12 -3.27 -15.84
C TYR A 74 3.31 -2.70 -14.67
N THR A 75 3.97 -2.41 -13.55
CA THR A 75 3.34 -1.81 -12.37
C THR A 75 2.76 -0.43 -12.70
N ASN A 76 3.52 0.40 -13.41
CA ASN A 76 3.06 1.71 -13.83
C ASN A 76 1.87 1.63 -14.82
N ALA A 77 1.86 0.62 -15.70
CA ALA A 77 0.75 0.37 -16.62
C ALA A 77 -0.52 -0.13 -15.89
N LEU A 78 -0.37 -0.91 -14.81
CA LEU A 78 -1.48 -1.28 -13.93
C LEU A 78 -1.95 -0.10 -13.07
N GLY A 79 -1.09 0.86 -12.85
CA GLY A 79 -1.21 1.85 -11.81
C GLY A 79 -2.34 2.84 -11.93
N SER A 80 -2.97 2.94 -13.08
CA SER A 80 -4.13 3.80 -13.28
C SER A 80 -5.25 3.01 -13.90
N CYS A 81 -5.85 2.12 -13.14
CA CYS A 81 -7.07 1.46 -13.56
C CYS A 81 -8.23 2.45 -13.43
N PHE A 82 -8.41 3.27 -14.46
CA PHE A 82 -9.56 4.17 -14.55
C PHE A 82 -10.64 3.56 -15.42
N THR A 83 -11.86 3.53 -14.91
CA THR A 83 -13.05 3.10 -15.65
C THR A 83 -14.07 4.22 -15.76
N GLY A 84 -14.83 4.25 -16.84
CA GLY A 84 -15.89 5.25 -17.04
C GLY A 84 -15.45 6.50 -17.80
N GLU A 85 -16.19 7.58 -17.64
CA GLU A 85 -16.05 8.82 -18.43
C GLU A 85 -15.16 9.85 -17.74
N LYS A 86 -14.23 10.43 -18.50
CA LYS A 86 -13.25 11.41 -18.00
C LYS A 86 -13.80 12.79 -17.66
N ASN A 87 -15.05 13.06 -17.99
CA ASN A 87 -15.72 14.34 -17.75
C ASN A 87 -16.58 14.35 -16.46
N LYS A 88 -16.53 13.29 -15.68
CA LYS A 88 -17.28 13.10 -14.43
C LYS A 88 -16.41 13.27 -13.22
N ASP A 89 -17.02 13.36 -12.03
CA ASP A 89 -16.28 13.20 -10.78
C ASP A 89 -15.69 11.78 -10.69
N VAL A 90 -14.63 11.61 -9.95
CA VAL A 90 -13.89 10.36 -9.85
C VAL A 90 -13.95 9.84 -8.42
N VAL A 91 -14.39 8.61 -8.29
CA VAL A 91 -14.23 7.85 -7.05
C VAL A 91 -12.91 7.09 -7.13
N ILE A 92 -12.08 7.27 -6.11
CA ILE A 92 -10.80 6.57 -5.92
C ILE A 92 -11.02 5.54 -4.81
N SER A 93 -10.80 4.27 -5.12
CA SER A 93 -10.90 3.19 -4.14
C SER A 93 -9.90 3.37 -3.00
N ASN A 94 -10.39 3.28 -1.76
CA ASN A 94 -9.55 3.38 -0.56
C ASN A 94 -8.95 2.00 -0.15
N ALA A 95 -8.61 1.18 -1.12
CA ALA A 95 -8.07 -0.17 -0.91
C ALA A 95 -6.54 -0.23 -0.87
N SER A 96 -5.85 0.87 -1.09
CA SER A 96 -4.38 0.90 -1.16
C SER A 96 -3.77 2.07 -0.37
N GLU A 97 -2.52 1.92 0.02
CA GLU A 97 -1.73 2.99 0.64
C GLU A 97 -1.61 4.20 -0.30
N ASP A 98 -1.47 3.95 -1.59
CA ASP A 98 -1.34 4.97 -2.62
C ASP A 98 -2.58 5.86 -2.72
N SER A 99 -3.77 5.32 -2.47
CA SER A 99 -5.00 6.11 -2.43
C SER A 99 -4.94 7.17 -1.33
N THR A 100 -4.49 6.78 -0.14
CA THR A 100 -4.34 7.70 1.00
C THR A 100 -3.27 8.74 0.73
N ALA A 101 -2.13 8.35 0.16
CA ALA A 101 -1.05 9.27 -0.20
C ALA A 101 -1.49 10.29 -1.25
N ALA A 102 -2.17 9.83 -2.31
CA ALA A 102 -2.72 10.69 -3.36
C ALA A 102 -3.71 11.71 -2.80
N VAL A 103 -4.64 11.26 -1.95
CA VAL A 103 -5.64 12.14 -1.30
C VAL A 103 -4.97 13.17 -0.40
N ASN A 104 -3.96 12.77 0.38
CA ASN A 104 -3.21 13.72 1.20
C ASN A 104 -2.44 14.74 0.35
N GLU A 105 -1.89 14.35 -0.80
CA GLU A 105 -1.29 15.29 -1.75
C GLU A 105 -2.32 16.29 -2.27
N LEU A 106 -3.50 15.85 -2.68
CA LEU A 106 -4.59 16.71 -3.13
C LEU A 106 -5.02 17.70 -2.04
N LEU A 107 -5.23 17.23 -0.81
CA LEU A 107 -5.62 18.06 0.30
C LEU A 107 -4.56 19.11 0.66
N LYS A 108 -3.28 18.75 0.61
CA LYS A 108 -2.17 19.70 0.80
C LYS A 108 -2.08 20.74 -0.31
N ALA A 109 -2.46 20.37 -1.52
CA ALA A 109 -2.58 21.29 -2.66
C ALA A 109 -3.86 22.15 -2.62
N GLY A 110 -4.67 22.04 -1.56
CA GLY A 110 -5.92 22.81 -1.40
C GLY A 110 -7.06 22.32 -2.28
N LYS A 111 -6.98 21.08 -2.77
CA LYS A 111 -8.02 20.49 -3.61
C LYS A 111 -9.19 19.99 -2.81
N SER A 112 -10.36 19.89 -3.45
CA SER A 112 -11.58 19.43 -2.81
C SER A 112 -11.70 17.92 -2.95
N VAL A 113 -11.62 17.22 -1.82
CA VAL A 113 -11.81 15.76 -1.76
C VAL A 113 -12.92 15.44 -0.77
N GLY A 114 -13.77 14.49 -1.12
CA GLY A 114 -14.80 13.96 -0.23
C GLY A 114 -14.55 12.50 0.11
N MET A 115 -15.12 12.04 1.22
CA MET A 115 -15.24 10.61 1.54
C MET A 115 -16.70 10.19 1.28
N VAL A 116 -16.88 9.15 0.50
CA VAL A 116 -18.20 8.59 0.20
C VAL A 116 -18.80 7.97 1.45
N THR A 117 -20.04 8.31 1.74
CA THR A 117 -20.69 7.94 3.01
C THR A 117 -21.76 6.86 2.87
N SER A 118 -22.12 6.47 1.65
CA SER A 118 -23.14 5.42 1.42
C SER A 118 -23.03 4.83 0.02
N GLY A 119 -23.63 3.66 -0.18
CA GLY A 119 -23.65 2.92 -1.45
C GLY A 119 -22.42 2.06 -1.63
N ASP A 120 -22.22 1.58 -2.87
CA ASP A 120 -21.18 0.60 -3.21
C ASP A 120 -19.75 1.14 -3.05
N HIS A 121 -19.61 2.46 -3.05
CA HIS A 121 -18.34 3.15 -2.88
C HIS A 121 -18.14 3.71 -1.45
N MET A 122 -18.89 3.23 -0.47
CA MET A 122 -18.79 3.73 0.90
C MET A 122 -17.36 3.53 1.45
N GLY A 123 -16.73 4.62 1.90
CA GLY A 123 -15.36 4.65 2.38
C GLY A 123 -14.31 5.05 1.33
N ASP A 124 -14.69 5.06 0.06
CA ASP A 124 -13.84 5.55 -1.02
C ASP A 124 -13.75 7.09 -1.03
N PHE A 125 -12.79 7.63 -1.75
CA PHE A 125 -12.63 9.06 -1.91
C PHE A 125 -13.26 9.54 -3.22
N ILE A 126 -13.73 10.78 -3.25
CA ILE A 126 -14.27 11.42 -4.45
C ILE A 126 -13.65 12.79 -4.66
N CYS A 127 -13.23 13.06 -5.90
CA CYS A 127 -12.70 14.34 -6.32
C CYS A 127 -13.09 14.64 -7.79
N SER A 128 -12.72 15.82 -8.30
CA SER A 128 -12.87 16.12 -9.72
C SER A 128 -11.92 15.28 -10.58
N TYR A 129 -12.28 15.04 -11.84
CA TYR A 129 -11.38 14.34 -12.77
C TYR A 129 -10.04 15.05 -12.93
N THR A 130 -10.04 16.38 -13.01
CA THR A 130 -8.81 17.18 -13.13
C THR A 130 -7.88 16.99 -11.92
N ASP A 131 -8.44 16.91 -10.71
CA ASP A 131 -7.65 16.68 -9.51
C ASP A 131 -7.12 15.24 -9.48
N TYR A 132 -7.94 14.25 -9.82
CA TYR A 132 -7.50 12.87 -9.99
C TYR A 132 -6.34 12.76 -11.00
N GLU A 133 -6.47 13.38 -12.18
CA GLU A 133 -5.45 13.33 -13.23
C GLU A 133 -4.09 13.88 -12.76
N SER A 134 -4.09 14.85 -11.85
CA SER A 134 -2.87 15.43 -11.30
C SER A 134 -2.04 14.46 -10.45
N VAL A 135 -2.66 13.40 -9.93
CA VAL A 135 -2.02 12.38 -9.07
C VAL A 135 -1.97 10.99 -9.70
N ALA A 136 -2.82 10.70 -10.68
CA ALA A 136 -2.95 9.36 -11.29
C ALA A 136 -1.65 8.81 -11.92
N GLY A 137 -0.73 9.68 -12.32
CA GLY A 137 0.58 9.27 -12.86
C GLY A 137 1.66 9.03 -11.80
N LYS A 138 1.36 9.30 -10.52
CA LYS A 138 2.32 9.17 -9.41
C LYS A 138 2.01 8.00 -8.49
N TYR A 139 0.75 7.57 -8.44
CA TYR A 139 0.23 6.59 -7.51
C TYR A 139 -0.52 5.49 -8.23
N LEU A 140 -0.51 4.29 -7.66
CA LEU A 140 -1.27 3.14 -8.16
C LEU A 140 -2.72 3.24 -7.69
N LEU A 141 -3.58 3.86 -8.50
CA LEU A 141 -4.97 4.13 -8.13
C LEU A 141 -5.95 3.27 -8.91
N SER A 142 -6.90 2.68 -8.22
CA SER A 142 -8.13 2.14 -8.82
C SER A 142 -9.22 3.20 -8.73
N ALA A 143 -9.76 3.63 -9.86
CA ALA A 143 -10.69 4.73 -9.89
C ALA A 143 -11.78 4.58 -10.95
N ALA A 144 -12.92 5.20 -10.71
CA ALA A 144 -14.05 5.18 -11.63
C ALA A 144 -14.71 6.56 -11.77
N GLY A 145 -15.10 6.90 -12.98
CA GLY A 145 -15.92 8.07 -13.25
C GLY A 145 -17.37 7.83 -12.78
N VAL A 146 -17.91 8.76 -11.99
CA VAL A 146 -19.24 8.66 -11.40
C VAL A 146 -20.00 9.97 -11.58
N ASP A 147 -21.33 9.89 -11.68
CA ASP A 147 -22.15 11.09 -11.60
C ASP A 147 -22.24 11.57 -10.15
N LYS A 148 -21.84 12.80 -9.91
CA LYS A 148 -21.82 13.40 -8.57
C LYS A 148 -23.17 13.33 -7.87
N ALA A 149 -24.25 13.38 -8.62
CA ALA A 149 -25.60 13.31 -8.09
C ALA A 149 -25.91 11.95 -7.45
N ASP A 150 -25.21 10.90 -7.87
CA ASP A 150 -25.45 9.53 -7.41
C ASP A 150 -24.61 9.18 -6.18
N VAL A 151 -23.66 10.06 -5.81
CA VAL A 151 -22.71 9.79 -4.73
C VAL A 151 -22.90 10.75 -3.56
N LYS A 152 -23.21 10.22 -2.39
CA LYS A 152 -23.24 10.99 -1.16
C LYS A 152 -21.85 10.97 -0.52
N ALA A 153 -21.27 12.16 -0.37
CA ALA A 153 -19.95 12.30 0.20
C ALA A 153 -19.87 13.40 1.25
N ARG A 154 -18.98 13.23 2.20
CA ARG A 154 -18.62 14.24 3.20
C ARG A 154 -17.28 14.86 2.80
N LEU A 155 -17.23 16.18 2.72
CA LEU A 155 -16.01 16.90 2.41
C LEU A 155 -14.94 16.67 3.48
N ILE A 156 -13.73 16.37 3.03
CA ILE A 156 -12.52 16.36 3.86
C ILE A 156 -11.88 17.73 3.74
N THR A 157 -11.80 18.46 4.84
CA THR A 157 -11.40 19.87 4.83
C THR A 157 -9.89 20.08 4.78
N LYS A 158 -9.13 19.12 5.28
CA LYS A 158 -7.64 19.17 5.30
C LYS A 158 -7.04 17.80 5.58
N SER A 159 -5.79 17.60 5.16
CA SER A 159 -4.98 16.49 5.65
C SER A 159 -4.65 16.73 7.14
N PRO A 160 -4.89 15.77 8.02
CA PRO A 160 -4.55 15.92 9.42
C PRO A 160 -3.02 15.93 9.64
N THR A 161 -2.59 16.60 10.69
CA THR A 161 -1.24 16.40 11.23
C THR A 161 -1.32 15.25 12.22
N VAL A 162 -0.45 14.26 12.06
CA VAL A 162 -0.38 13.07 12.91
C VAL A 162 0.71 13.28 13.95
N TYR A 163 0.31 13.26 15.21
CA TYR A 163 1.26 13.22 16.32
C TYR A 163 1.66 11.77 16.58
N VAL A 164 2.95 11.49 16.49
CA VAL A 164 3.50 10.16 16.77
C VAL A 164 4.21 10.22 18.11
N SER A 165 3.62 9.61 19.13
CA SER A 165 4.22 9.52 20.44
C SER A 165 5.30 8.46 20.48
N GLY A 166 6.33 8.73 21.21
CA GLY A 166 7.44 7.81 21.44
C GLY A 166 8.75 8.37 20.90
N THR A 167 9.65 8.61 21.82
CA THR A 167 11.02 8.94 21.48
C THR A 167 11.85 7.66 21.45
N PRO A 168 12.88 7.57 20.62
CA PRO A 168 13.80 6.44 20.61
C PRO A 168 14.40 6.11 22.00
N SER A 169 14.45 7.08 22.87
CA SER A 169 14.96 6.91 24.24
C SER A 169 13.98 6.18 25.18
N GLU A 170 12.69 6.17 24.87
CA GLU A 170 11.70 5.45 25.68
C GLU A 170 11.59 3.98 25.29
N SER A 171 11.97 3.65 24.07
CA SER A 171 12.00 2.27 23.58
C SER A 171 12.99 1.37 24.34
N SER A 172 13.96 1.95 25.02
CA SER A 172 14.89 1.20 25.86
C SER A 172 14.31 0.77 27.20
N LYS A 173 13.12 1.25 27.56
CA LYS A 173 12.52 1.05 28.89
C LYS A 173 11.32 0.10 28.91
N GLY A 174 10.90 -0.44 27.78
CA GLY A 174 9.75 -1.31 27.72
C GLY A 174 9.59 -1.97 26.34
N PHE A 175 8.66 -2.88 26.22
CA PHE A 175 8.27 -3.58 24.99
C PHE A 175 7.64 -2.65 23.92
N VAL A 176 8.10 -1.43 23.83
CA VAL A 176 7.76 -0.60 22.69
C VAL A 176 8.64 -1.08 21.55
N TYR A 177 8.03 -1.75 20.60
CA TYR A 177 8.68 -2.13 19.38
C TYR A 177 9.11 -0.87 18.63
N THR A 178 10.33 -0.50 18.85
CA THR A 178 11.03 0.36 17.90
C THR A 178 11.83 -0.57 17.02
N PRO A 179 11.48 -0.63 15.75
CA PRO A 179 12.34 -1.33 14.81
C PRO A 179 13.74 -0.74 14.93
N GLN A 180 14.72 -1.60 15.03
CA GLN A 180 16.12 -1.26 15.28
C GLN A 180 16.82 -0.59 14.09
N VAL A 181 16.09 0.13 13.25
CA VAL A 181 16.73 0.96 12.25
C VAL A 181 17.26 2.19 12.94
N SER A 182 18.47 2.01 13.28
CA SER A 182 19.38 2.99 13.79
C SER A 182 18.84 3.80 14.97
N GLN A 183 19.03 3.27 16.15
CA GLN A 183 19.01 4.05 17.38
C GLN A 183 19.88 5.33 17.29
N SER A 184 20.78 5.38 16.32
CA SER A 184 21.67 6.51 16.07
C SER A 184 21.05 7.63 15.25
N SER A 185 19.95 7.40 14.51
CA SER A 185 19.36 8.41 13.63
C SER A 185 18.03 8.99 14.11
N GLY A 186 17.48 8.50 15.22
CA GLY A 186 16.20 8.97 15.74
C GLY A 186 15.00 8.71 14.82
N TRP A 187 15.11 7.79 13.90
CA TRP A 187 14.04 7.41 13.02
C TRP A 187 12.96 6.63 13.77
N ASN A 188 11.75 7.12 13.65
CA ASN A 188 10.57 6.42 14.10
C ASN A 188 9.85 5.86 12.85
N TYR A 189 9.65 4.53 12.80
CA TYR A 189 8.98 3.90 11.66
C TYR A 189 7.55 4.35 11.51
N ASP A 190 6.87 4.65 12.61
CA ASP A 190 5.51 5.14 12.55
C ASP A 190 5.47 6.50 11.87
N MET A 191 6.45 7.37 12.16
CA MET A 191 6.58 8.64 11.45
C MET A 191 6.88 8.43 9.96
N ALA A 192 7.76 7.48 9.65
CA ALA A 192 8.10 7.17 8.26
C ALA A 192 6.88 6.58 7.52
N ALA A 193 6.15 5.66 8.14
CA ALA A 193 4.94 5.08 7.57
C ALA A 193 3.87 6.15 7.31
N MET A 194 3.62 7.04 8.29
CA MET A 194 2.68 8.14 8.11
C MET A 194 3.12 9.13 7.05
N ALA A 195 4.42 9.39 6.92
CA ALA A 195 4.96 10.23 5.87
C ALA A 195 4.79 9.61 4.47
N LEU A 196 4.96 8.29 4.34
CA LEU A 196 4.69 7.55 3.09
C LEU A 196 3.22 7.65 2.69
N LEU A 197 2.30 7.62 3.66
CA LEU A 197 0.87 7.86 3.44
C LEU A 197 0.54 9.35 3.17
N GLY A 198 1.54 10.20 3.08
CA GLY A 198 1.37 11.61 2.76
C GLY A 198 0.90 12.48 3.93
N PHE A 199 0.87 11.99 5.16
CA PHE A 199 0.54 12.83 6.31
C PHE A 199 1.68 13.77 6.71
N THR A 200 1.34 14.89 7.32
CA THR A 200 2.31 15.68 8.07
C THR A 200 2.46 15.08 9.46
N THR A 201 3.68 14.74 9.85
CA THR A 201 3.96 14.13 11.15
C THR A 201 4.66 15.12 12.08
N THR A 202 4.42 14.98 13.38
CA THR A 202 5.11 15.69 14.45
C THR A 202 5.31 14.74 15.64
N SER A 203 6.32 14.97 16.43
CA SER A 203 6.65 14.24 17.64
C SER A 203 6.67 15.15 18.86
#